data_dda77be52df3e37963495c19dfc4bcc4
#
_entry.id   dda77be52df3e37963495c19dfc4bcc4
#
_cell.length_a   1.000
_cell.length_b   1.000
_cell.length_c   1.000
_cell.angle_alpha   90.00
_cell.angle_beta   90.00
_cell.angle_gamma   90.00
#
_symmetry.space_group_name_H-M   'P 1'
#
loop_
_entity.id
_entity.type
_entity.pdbx_description
1 polymer ?
#
loop_
_entity_poly.entity_id
_entity_poly.type
_entity_poly.pdbx_seq_one_letter_code
_entity_poly.pdbx_strand_id
1 'polypeptide(L)'
;LSSPHRGMLLTGMYPNKSGIPLNCNSNRPISSLRADVDCIGDVFNKSGYDCAYFGKLHADFPTPNDPQRPGHYVEDRIPAWDAYTPKERRHGFNYWYSYGTFDEHKNPRYWDTDGNRHDPKEWSPLHESKMVVSYLKNEGNVRDPKKPFFIMVGMNPPHSPYRSLDDCMEEDFNLYKDQPLDSLLIRPNADKKREKAESVRYYFASVTGVDRAFG
;
A
#
# COMPACT_ATOMS: atom_id res chain seq x y z
N LEU A 1 4.69 9.21 -10.35
CA LEU A 1 3.33 9.06 -9.80
C LEU A 1 3.13 7.65 -9.27
N SER A 2 2.36 7.51 -8.17
CA SER A 2 2.18 6.24 -7.45
C SER A 2 1.49 5.17 -8.32
N SER A 3 0.27 5.43 -8.80
CA SER A 3 -0.50 4.42 -9.55
C SER A 3 0.19 3.97 -10.83
N PRO A 4 0.75 4.86 -11.67
CA PRO A 4 1.51 4.43 -12.86
C PRO A 4 2.69 3.51 -12.51
N HIS A 5 3.46 3.84 -11.47
CA HIS A 5 4.57 3.00 -11.02
C HIS A 5 4.10 1.61 -10.57
N ARG A 6 3.00 1.55 -9.79
CA ARG A 6 2.43 0.28 -9.34
C ARG A 6 1.91 -0.56 -10.51
N GLY A 7 1.27 0.06 -11.50
CA GLY A 7 0.88 -0.62 -12.73
C GLY A 7 2.07 -1.19 -13.49
N MET A 8 3.16 -0.42 -13.61
CA MET A 8 4.42 -0.90 -14.22
C MET A 8 5.02 -2.08 -13.44
N LEU A 9 5.04 -2.00 -12.10
CA LEU A 9 5.57 -3.06 -11.25
C LEU A 9 4.75 -4.36 -11.38
N LEU A 10 3.43 -4.25 -11.43
CA LEU A 10 2.53 -5.40 -11.55
C LEU A 10 2.60 -6.07 -12.93
N THR A 11 2.77 -5.28 -14.01
CA THR A 11 2.61 -5.78 -15.38
C THR A 11 3.89 -5.86 -16.21
N GLY A 12 4.97 -5.17 -15.78
CA GLY A 12 6.14 -4.95 -16.62
C GLY A 12 5.90 -4.01 -17.82
N MET A 13 4.75 -3.35 -17.89
CA MET A 13 4.34 -2.51 -19.03
C MET A 13 4.43 -1.02 -18.68
N TYR A 14 4.68 -0.18 -19.69
CA TYR A 14 4.56 1.27 -19.54
C TYR A 14 3.14 1.70 -19.16
N PRO A 15 2.96 2.88 -18.49
CA PRO A 15 1.68 3.31 -17.92
C PRO A 15 0.50 3.28 -18.91
N ASN A 16 0.70 3.74 -20.14
CA ASN A 16 -0.35 3.73 -21.16
C ASN A 16 -0.76 2.31 -21.58
N LYS A 17 0.17 1.36 -21.51
CA LYS A 17 -0.10 -0.06 -21.84
C LYS A 17 -0.78 -0.79 -20.68
N SER A 18 -0.38 -0.50 -19.45
CA SER A 18 -1.02 -1.08 -18.25
C SER A 18 -2.42 -0.50 -17.96
N GLY A 19 -2.78 0.64 -18.60
CA GLY A 19 -4.04 1.33 -18.36
C GLY A 19 -3.99 2.37 -17.24
N ILE A 20 -2.81 2.66 -16.67
CA ILE A 20 -2.67 3.62 -15.57
C ILE A 20 -1.74 4.78 -15.93
N PRO A 21 -2.17 5.71 -16.81
CA PRO A 21 -1.34 6.88 -17.16
C PRO A 21 -1.22 7.91 -16.03
N LEU A 22 -2.20 7.96 -15.10
CA LEU A 22 -2.28 8.91 -14.00
C LEU A 22 -2.60 8.19 -12.69
N ASN A 23 -2.48 8.89 -11.55
CA ASN A 23 -2.98 8.35 -10.27
C ASN A 23 -4.49 8.10 -10.33
N CYS A 24 -4.90 6.92 -9.90
CA CYS A 24 -6.30 6.51 -9.85
C CYS A 24 -7.08 7.35 -8.84
N ASN A 25 -8.21 7.90 -9.28
CA ASN A 25 -9.26 8.48 -8.42
C ASN A 25 -10.57 8.55 -9.21
N SER A 26 -11.69 8.82 -8.55
CA SER A 26 -13.03 8.80 -9.17
C SER A 26 -13.25 9.82 -10.29
N ASN A 27 -12.38 10.83 -10.44
CA ASN A 27 -12.43 11.78 -11.55
C ASN A 27 -11.56 11.38 -12.76
N ARG A 28 -10.91 10.20 -12.70
CA ARG A 28 -9.98 9.72 -13.74
C ARG A 28 -10.33 8.30 -14.19
N PRO A 29 -11.51 8.09 -14.81
CA PRO A 29 -12.01 6.75 -15.18
C PRO A 29 -11.13 6.01 -16.18
N ILE A 30 -10.28 6.73 -16.92
CA ILE A 30 -9.32 6.13 -17.85
C ILE A 30 -8.07 5.54 -17.17
N SER A 31 -7.89 5.82 -15.86
CA SER A 31 -6.70 5.37 -15.10
C SER A 31 -7.09 4.25 -14.17
N SER A 32 -7.01 3.02 -14.68
CA SER A 32 -7.23 1.78 -13.93
C SER A 32 -6.46 0.65 -14.57
N LEU A 33 -5.96 -0.27 -13.76
CA LEU A 33 -5.26 -1.45 -14.24
C LEU A 33 -6.19 -2.25 -15.16
N ARG A 34 -5.71 -2.57 -16.36
CA ARG A 34 -6.47 -3.35 -17.33
C ARG A 34 -6.73 -4.76 -16.81
N ALA A 35 -7.96 -5.25 -16.97
CA ALA A 35 -8.34 -6.59 -16.58
C ALA A 35 -7.83 -7.68 -17.55
N ASP A 36 -7.51 -7.31 -18.79
CA ASP A 36 -7.10 -8.21 -19.88
C ASP A 36 -5.58 -8.35 -20.06
N VAL A 37 -4.79 -7.89 -19.06
CA VAL A 37 -3.34 -8.07 -19.04
C VAL A 37 -2.92 -9.01 -17.93
N ASP A 38 -1.94 -9.86 -18.19
CA ASP A 38 -1.34 -10.67 -17.14
C ASP A 38 -0.46 -9.80 -16.24
N CYS A 39 -0.71 -9.89 -14.95
CA CYS A 39 0.14 -9.32 -13.91
C CYS A 39 1.06 -10.39 -13.33
N ILE A 40 2.07 -9.97 -12.59
CA ILE A 40 3.01 -10.90 -11.94
C ILE A 40 2.30 -11.95 -11.08
N GLY A 41 1.21 -11.57 -10.39
CA GLY A 41 0.39 -12.51 -9.61
C GLY A 41 -0.28 -13.57 -10.49
N ASP A 42 -0.79 -13.18 -11.69
CA ASP A 42 -1.37 -14.13 -12.65
C ASP A 42 -0.34 -15.16 -13.12
N VAL A 43 0.87 -14.70 -13.40
CA VAL A 43 1.96 -15.57 -13.87
C VAL A 43 2.36 -16.58 -12.80
N PHE A 44 2.57 -16.14 -11.56
CA PHE A 44 2.89 -17.04 -10.45
C PHE A 44 1.74 -18.00 -10.14
N ASN A 45 0.50 -17.50 -10.11
CA ASN A 45 -0.67 -18.35 -9.85
C ASN A 45 -0.85 -19.43 -10.92
N LYS A 46 -0.73 -19.09 -12.22
CA LYS A 46 -0.74 -20.05 -13.33
C LYS A 46 0.41 -21.05 -13.24
N SER A 47 1.51 -20.70 -12.59
CA SER A 47 2.67 -21.57 -12.36
C SER A 47 2.54 -22.44 -11.09
N GLY A 48 1.38 -22.41 -10.43
CA GLY A 48 1.09 -23.27 -9.28
C GLY A 48 1.47 -22.69 -7.91
N TYR A 49 1.78 -21.39 -7.85
CA TYR A 49 2.05 -20.72 -6.58
C TYR A 49 0.76 -20.27 -5.89
N ASP A 50 0.75 -20.28 -4.56
CA ASP A 50 -0.21 -19.51 -3.78
C ASP A 50 0.27 -18.05 -3.69
N CYS A 51 -0.59 -17.12 -4.14
CA CYS A 51 -0.23 -15.72 -4.29
C CYS A 51 -0.97 -14.85 -3.27
N ALA A 52 -0.23 -14.02 -2.53
CA ALA A 52 -0.79 -13.13 -1.51
C ALA A 52 -0.41 -11.67 -1.76
N TYR A 53 -1.35 -10.76 -1.55
CA TYR A 53 -1.13 -9.32 -1.61
C TYR A 53 -1.50 -8.66 -0.28
N PHE A 54 -0.61 -7.80 0.23
CA PHE A 54 -0.80 -7.04 1.47
C PHE A 54 -0.58 -5.55 1.25
N GLY A 55 -1.34 -4.72 1.97
CA GLY A 55 -1.14 -3.27 2.00
C GLY A 55 -1.71 -2.52 0.81
N LYS A 56 -1.10 -1.38 0.47
CA LYS A 56 -1.59 -0.44 -0.54
C LYS A 56 -1.48 -0.98 -1.96
N LEU A 57 -2.59 -0.99 -2.70
CA LEU A 57 -2.61 -1.31 -4.14
C LEU A 57 -2.52 -0.05 -5.02
N HIS A 58 -3.43 0.88 -4.89
CA HIS A 58 -3.56 2.13 -5.65
C HIS A 58 -3.41 1.94 -7.18
N ALA A 59 -4.03 0.92 -7.72
CA ALA A 59 -3.98 0.58 -9.14
C ALA A 59 -5.37 0.47 -9.78
N ASP A 60 -6.44 0.59 -8.99
CA ASP A 60 -7.81 0.56 -9.47
C ASP A 60 -8.49 1.92 -9.39
N PHE A 61 -9.37 2.16 -10.35
CA PHE A 61 -10.30 3.28 -10.35
C PHE A 61 -11.38 3.04 -9.28
N PRO A 62 -11.56 3.98 -8.31
CA PRO A 62 -12.61 3.86 -7.31
C PRO A 62 -13.99 3.87 -7.94
N THR A 63 -14.80 2.92 -7.54
CA THR A 63 -16.21 2.80 -7.94
C THR A 63 -17.09 2.71 -6.69
N PRO A 64 -18.41 2.94 -6.79
CA PRO A 64 -19.34 2.81 -5.66
C PRO A 64 -19.61 1.33 -5.36
N ASN A 65 -18.58 0.59 -4.94
CA ASN A 65 -18.59 -0.84 -4.70
C ASN A 65 -18.16 -1.23 -3.27
N ASP A 66 -18.34 -0.35 -2.29
CA ASP A 66 -18.04 -0.63 -0.89
C ASP A 66 -18.83 -1.87 -0.42
N PRO A 67 -18.19 -2.97 -0.03
CA PRO A 67 -18.90 -4.18 0.40
C PRO A 67 -19.78 -3.99 1.65
N GLN A 68 -19.45 -3.01 2.49
CA GLN A 68 -20.19 -2.69 3.71
C GLN A 68 -21.33 -1.68 3.46
N ARG A 69 -21.29 -0.95 2.33
CA ARG A 69 -22.27 0.09 1.97
C ARG A 69 -22.58 -0.02 0.46
N PRO A 70 -23.38 -0.98 0.03
CA PRO A 70 -23.69 -1.18 -1.40
C PRO A 70 -24.14 0.11 -2.10
N GLY A 71 -23.52 0.42 -3.24
CA GLY A 71 -23.81 1.64 -4.00
C GLY A 71 -23.05 2.89 -3.54
N HIS A 72 -22.17 2.78 -2.56
CA HIS A 72 -21.31 3.87 -2.07
C HIS A 72 -19.83 3.63 -2.39
N TYR A 73 -19.05 4.70 -2.48
CA TYR A 73 -17.60 4.61 -2.43
C TYR A 73 -17.13 4.21 -1.02
N VAL A 74 -15.94 3.63 -0.91
CA VAL A 74 -15.35 3.25 0.39
C VAL A 74 -14.95 4.47 1.25
N GLU A 75 -15.00 5.66 0.67
CA GLU A 75 -14.80 6.94 1.37
C GLU A 75 -15.80 7.99 0.87
N ASP A 76 -16.11 8.98 1.71
CA ASP A 76 -17.19 9.94 1.44
C ASP A 76 -16.71 11.20 0.67
N ARG A 77 -15.40 11.40 0.54
CA ARG A 77 -14.85 12.56 -0.19
C ARG A 77 -14.93 12.40 -1.70
N ILE A 78 -15.07 13.50 -2.42
CA ILE A 78 -15.03 13.56 -3.89
C ILE A 78 -13.90 14.52 -4.32
N PRO A 79 -12.97 14.09 -5.20
CA PRO A 79 -12.89 12.75 -5.78
C PRO A 79 -12.52 11.68 -4.73
N ALA A 80 -13.14 10.52 -4.85
CA ALA A 80 -12.73 9.35 -4.09
C ALA A 80 -11.37 8.86 -4.59
N TRP A 81 -10.46 8.53 -3.68
CA TRP A 81 -9.13 8.03 -3.99
C TRP A 81 -8.98 6.55 -3.65
N ASP A 82 -9.54 6.16 -2.52
CA ASP A 82 -9.48 4.78 -2.08
C ASP A 82 -10.46 3.89 -2.84
N ALA A 83 -10.08 2.65 -3.08
CA ALA A 83 -10.85 1.71 -3.85
C ALA A 83 -10.88 0.33 -3.17
N TYR A 84 -12.05 -0.27 -3.10
CA TYR A 84 -12.17 -1.70 -2.87
C TYR A 84 -11.88 -2.45 -4.18
N THR A 85 -11.00 -3.46 -4.10
CA THR A 85 -10.63 -4.30 -5.25
C THR A 85 -11.39 -5.63 -5.18
N PRO A 86 -12.41 -5.86 -6.03
CA PRO A 86 -13.17 -7.09 -6.05
C PRO A 86 -12.33 -8.26 -6.57
N LYS A 87 -12.77 -9.49 -6.31
CA LYS A 87 -11.97 -10.73 -6.57
C LYS A 87 -11.48 -10.84 -8.02
N GLU A 88 -12.32 -10.50 -8.97
CA GLU A 88 -12.03 -10.57 -10.42
C GLU A 88 -10.97 -9.58 -10.88
N ARG A 89 -10.59 -8.62 -10.03
CA ARG A 89 -9.59 -7.59 -10.32
C ARG A 89 -8.27 -7.77 -9.55
N ARG A 90 -8.11 -8.89 -8.83
CA ARG A 90 -6.93 -9.15 -7.99
C ARG A 90 -5.77 -9.82 -8.72
N HIS A 91 -5.87 -10.03 -10.04
CA HIS A 91 -4.78 -10.47 -10.91
C HIS A 91 -3.93 -11.62 -10.34
N GLY A 92 -4.60 -12.76 -10.04
CA GLY A 92 -3.94 -13.96 -9.57
C GLY A 92 -3.61 -14.00 -8.07
N PHE A 93 -3.80 -12.92 -7.33
CA PHE A 93 -3.64 -12.93 -5.87
C PHE A 93 -4.87 -13.54 -5.20
N ASN A 94 -4.74 -14.77 -4.75
CA ASN A 94 -5.82 -15.54 -4.13
C ASN A 94 -5.97 -15.32 -2.61
N TYR A 95 -4.92 -14.87 -1.93
CA TYR A 95 -5.01 -14.29 -0.58
C TYR A 95 -4.89 -12.77 -0.67
N TRP A 96 -5.80 -12.07 0.00
CA TRP A 96 -5.92 -10.62 -0.13
C TRP A 96 -6.10 -9.96 1.22
N TYR A 97 -5.27 -8.96 1.51
CA TYR A 97 -5.39 -8.08 2.68
C TYR A 97 -4.89 -6.69 2.30
N SER A 98 -5.74 -5.89 1.67
CA SER A 98 -5.31 -4.70 0.94
C SER A 98 -6.37 -3.60 0.92
N TYR A 99 -5.95 -2.43 0.49
CA TYR A 99 -6.78 -1.24 0.22
C TYR A 99 -6.24 -0.53 -1.02
N GLY A 100 -7.00 0.45 -1.55
CA GLY A 100 -6.54 1.26 -2.67
C GLY A 100 -5.46 2.23 -2.24
N THR A 101 -5.83 3.38 -1.68
CA THR A 101 -4.91 4.37 -1.08
C THR A 101 -5.58 5.09 0.08
N PHE A 102 -4.97 4.98 1.26
CA PHE A 102 -5.47 5.59 2.48
C PHE A 102 -4.29 6.00 3.37
N ASP A 103 -4.24 7.25 3.80
CA ASP A 103 -3.04 7.85 4.39
C ASP A 103 -3.15 8.06 5.91
N GLU A 104 -3.97 7.26 6.60
CA GLU A 104 -4.06 7.21 8.06
C GLU A 104 -3.14 6.09 8.59
N HIS A 105 -1.86 6.40 8.79
CA HIS A 105 -0.83 5.39 9.04
C HIS A 105 -0.98 4.61 10.36
N LYS A 106 -1.60 5.21 11.39
CA LYS A 106 -1.90 4.56 12.69
C LYS A 106 -3.34 4.09 12.84
N ASN A 107 -4.19 4.39 11.86
CA ASN A 107 -5.56 3.94 11.78
C ASN A 107 -5.86 3.42 10.37
N PRO A 108 -5.05 2.48 9.84
CA PRO A 108 -5.25 1.98 8.49
C PRO A 108 -6.54 1.20 8.37
N ARG A 109 -6.93 0.93 7.13
CA ARG A 109 -8.04 0.04 6.81
C ARG A 109 -7.65 -0.95 5.73
N TYR A 110 -8.22 -2.14 5.80
CA TYR A 110 -7.99 -3.21 4.83
C TYR A 110 -9.28 -3.92 4.53
N TRP A 111 -9.34 -4.56 3.37
CA TRP A 111 -10.33 -5.58 3.05
C TRP A 111 -9.62 -6.90 2.87
N ASP A 112 -10.17 -7.95 3.50
CA ASP A 112 -9.65 -9.31 3.39
C ASP A 112 -10.09 -10.02 2.10
N THR A 113 -9.71 -11.27 1.98
CA THR A 113 -10.05 -12.14 0.84
C THR A 113 -11.55 -12.19 0.58
N ASP A 114 -12.37 -12.17 1.62
CA ASP A 114 -13.83 -12.31 1.54
C ASP A 114 -14.55 -10.95 1.46
N GLY A 115 -13.82 -9.83 1.51
CA GLY A 115 -14.36 -8.48 1.43
C GLY A 115 -14.80 -7.91 2.78
N ASN A 116 -14.42 -8.55 3.89
CA ASN A 116 -14.64 -7.99 5.22
C ASN A 116 -13.63 -6.86 5.46
N ARG A 117 -14.12 -5.76 6.05
CA ARG A 117 -13.29 -4.61 6.41
C ARG A 117 -12.67 -4.79 7.78
N HIS A 118 -11.39 -4.42 7.89
CA HIS A 118 -10.60 -4.39 9.11
C HIS A 118 -10.02 -3.00 9.31
N ASP A 119 -10.21 -2.44 10.51
CA ASP A 119 -9.74 -1.11 10.91
C ASP A 119 -8.83 -1.22 12.15
N PRO A 120 -7.60 -1.75 12.03
CA PRO A 120 -6.70 -1.89 13.16
C PRO A 120 -6.25 -0.52 13.68
N LYS A 121 -6.01 -0.44 15.00
CA LYS A 121 -5.50 0.74 15.70
C LYS A 121 -4.00 0.56 15.95
N GLU A 122 -3.26 0.41 14.88
CA GLU A 122 -1.84 0.11 14.92
C GLU A 122 -1.15 0.75 13.69
N TRP A 123 0.13 1.07 13.82
CA TRP A 123 0.93 1.59 12.71
C TRP A 123 0.99 0.56 11.56
N SER A 124 0.61 0.99 10.34
CA SER A 124 0.32 0.09 9.22
C SER A 124 1.46 -0.87 8.85
N PRO A 125 2.75 -0.49 8.84
CA PRO A 125 3.82 -1.45 8.54
C PRO A 125 3.96 -2.57 9.57
N LEU A 126 3.79 -2.28 10.87
CA LEU A 126 3.80 -3.31 11.91
C LEU A 126 2.63 -4.27 11.77
N HIS A 127 1.44 -3.73 11.48
CA HIS A 127 0.26 -4.54 11.25
C HIS A 127 0.42 -5.44 10.03
N GLU A 128 0.86 -4.86 8.91
CA GLU A 128 1.09 -5.60 7.66
C GLU A 128 2.11 -6.71 7.83
N SER A 129 3.21 -6.45 8.56
CA SER A 129 4.22 -7.48 8.88
C SER A 129 3.66 -8.63 9.70
N LYS A 130 2.83 -8.35 10.70
CA LYS A 130 2.14 -9.40 11.48
C LYS A 130 1.23 -10.25 10.58
N MET A 131 0.49 -9.64 9.66
CA MET A 131 -0.36 -10.35 8.73
C MET A 131 0.45 -11.21 7.75
N VAL A 132 1.60 -10.73 7.28
CA VAL A 132 2.53 -11.51 6.45
C VAL A 132 3.09 -12.70 7.23
N VAL A 133 3.52 -12.50 8.48
CA VAL A 133 4.03 -13.59 9.33
C VAL A 133 2.94 -14.63 9.59
N SER A 134 1.71 -14.21 9.86
CA SER A 134 0.56 -15.12 10.01
C SER A 134 0.33 -15.97 8.75
N TYR A 135 0.39 -15.34 7.57
CA TYR A 135 0.29 -16.05 6.29
C TYR A 135 1.46 -17.05 6.09
N LEU A 136 2.69 -16.65 6.39
CA LEU A 136 3.87 -17.52 6.29
C LEU A 136 3.76 -18.74 7.21
N LYS A 137 3.29 -18.54 8.43
CA LYS A 137 2.99 -19.62 9.40
C LYS A 137 1.77 -20.46 9.01
N ASN A 138 1.04 -20.04 7.99
CA ASN A 138 -0.21 -20.66 7.54
C ASN A 138 -1.28 -20.74 8.65
N GLU A 139 -1.36 -19.72 9.49
CA GLU A 139 -2.38 -19.63 10.53
C GLU A 139 -3.76 -19.59 9.87
N GLY A 140 -4.69 -20.40 10.37
CA GLY A 140 -6.02 -20.56 9.76
C GLY A 140 -6.05 -21.39 8.47
N ASN A 141 -4.95 -22.04 8.07
CA ASN A 141 -4.85 -22.87 6.86
C ASN A 141 -5.25 -22.09 5.58
N VAL A 142 -4.77 -20.85 5.47
CA VAL A 142 -5.14 -19.92 4.39
C VAL A 142 -4.45 -20.20 3.05
N ARG A 143 -3.44 -21.08 3.03
CA ARG A 143 -2.72 -21.50 1.82
C ARG A 143 -2.45 -23.01 1.84
N ASP A 144 -2.18 -23.58 0.67
CA ASP A 144 -1.72 -24.97 0.56
C ASP A 144 -0.24 -25.08 0.98
N PRO A 145 0.09 -25.79 2.08
CA PRO A 145 1.48 -25.91 2.54
C PRO A 145 2.39 -26.68 1.58
N LYS A 146 1.84 -27.38 0.57
CA LYS A 146 2.59 -28.12 -0.44
C LYS A 146 2.95 -27.28 -1.65
N LYS A 147 2.35 -26.08 -1.79
CA LYS A 147 2.64 -25.18 -2.89
C LYS A 147 3.70 -24.16 -2.48
N PRO A 148 4.55 -23.74 -3.41
CA PRO A 148 5.35 -22.53 -3.22
C PRO A 148 4.40 -21.31 -3.12
N PHE A 149 4.89 -20.23 -2.53
CA PHE A 149 4.10 -19.01 -2.41
C PHE A 149 4.82 -17.81 -3.02
N PHE A 150 4.03 -16.84 -3.46
CA PHE A 150 4.50 -15.52 -3.90
C PHE A 150 3.76 -14.46 -3.08
N ILE A 151 4.51 -13.59 -2.42
CA ILE A 151 3.94 -12.52 -1.58
C ILE A 151 4.38 -11.17 -2.12
N MET A 152 3.44 -10.25 -2.24
CA MET A 152 3.69 -8.85 -2.55
C MET A 152 3.17 -7.97 -1.42
N VAL A 153 4.03 -7.11 -0.88
CA VAL A 153 3.70 -6.19 0.23
C VAL A 153 3.88 -4.75 -0.24
N GLY A 154 2.81 -3.99 -0.18
CA GLY A 154 2.79 -2.58 -0.55
C GLY A 154 2.64 -1.67 0.65
N MET A 155 3.66 -1.53 1.51
CA MET A 155 3.61 -0.61 2.66
C MET A 155 3.41 0.82 2.19
N ASN A 156 2.53 1.59 2.86
CA ASN A 156 2.26 2.98 2.50
C ASN A 156 3.35 3.94 3.00
N PRO A 157 3.77 3.92 4.28
CA PRO A 157 4.90 4.72 4.72
C PRO A 157 6.18 4.35 3.92
N PRO A 158 7.06 5.30 3.62
CA PRO A 158 7.09 6.69 4.07
C PRO A 158 6.32 7.68 3.17
N HIS A 159 5.19 7.29 2.58
CA HIS A 159 4.28 8.24 1.90
C HIS A 159 3.78 9.28 2.91
N SER A 160 3.50 10.51 2.46
CA SER A 160 2.85 11.51 3.31
C SER A 160 1.51 10.99 3.89
N PRO A 161 1.09 11.48 5.09
CA PRO A 161 1.68 12.56 5.86
C PRO A 161 2.95 12.16 6.63
N TYR A 162 3.78 13.15 6.95
CA TYR A 162 4.94 13.05 7.85
C TYR A 162 5.10 14.39 8.59
N ARG A 163 4.12 14.73 9.44
CA ARG A 163 3.97 16.04 10.10
C ARG A 163 4.04 15.96 11.61
N SER A 164 3.76 14.78 12.17
CA SER A 164 3.66 14.58 13.61
C SER A 164 3.97 13.12 13.98
N LEU A 165 3.94 12.83 15.28
CA LEU A 165 4.04 11.46 15.79
C LEU A 165 2.83 10.57 15.42
N ASP A 166 1.77 11.12 14.83
CA ASP A 166 0.70 10.30 14.26
C ASP A 166 1.13 9.57 12.99
N ASP A 167 2.20 10.05 12.35
CA ASP A 167 2.65 9.56 11.04
C ASP A 167 3.82 8.56 11.13
N CYS A 168 4.42 8.39 12.31
CA CYS A 168 5.55 7.47 12.53
C CYS A 168 5.57 6.93 13.96
N MET A 169 6.46 6.01 14.26
CA MET A 169 6.69 5.52 15.61
C MET A 169 7.57 6.49 16.38
N GLU A 170 7.21 6.77 17.64
CA GLU A 170 7.94 7.72 18.51
C GLU A 170 9.40 7.25 18.76
N GLU A 171 9.60 5.96 18.95
CA GLU A 171 10.93 5.39 19.15
C GLU A 171 11.85 5.63 17.95
N ASP A 172 11.33 5.57 16.72
CA ASP A 172 12.09 5.88 15.51
C ASP A 172 12.32 7.38 15.35
N PHE A 173 11.32 8.21 15.69
CA PHE A 173 11.47 9.66 15.69
C PHE A 173 12.56 10.14 16.65
N ASN A 174 12.67 9.50 17.83
CA ASN A 174 13.68 9.82 18.84
C ASN A 174 15.13 9.66 18.33
N LEU A 175 15.36 8.87 17.28
CA LEU A 175 16.68 8.75 16.64
C LEU A 175 17.07 10.03 15.86
N TYR A 176 16.10 10.85 15.47
CA TYR A 176 16.29 11.98 14.56
C TYR A 176 15.95 13.35 15.15
N LYS A 177 15.17 13.40 16.25
CA LYS A 177 14.61 14.65 16.80
C LYS A 177 15.66 15.73 17.11
N ASP A 178 16.82 15.31 17.61
CA ASP A 178 17.90 16.21 18.03
C ASP A 178 19.02 16.31 16.98
N GLN A 179 18.89 15.63 15.84
CA GLN A 179 19.89 15.65 14.77
C GLN A 179 19.86 17.00 14.04
N PRO A 180 21.01 17.63 13.78
CA PRO A 180 21.06 18.83 12.93
C PRO A 180 20.50 18.53 11.53
N LEU A 181 19.74 19.47 10.94
CA LEU A 181 19.22 19.30 9.58
C LEU A 181 20.34 19.05 8.56
N ASP A 182 21.51 19.62 8.78
CA ASP A 182 22.69 19.44 7.93
C ASP A 182 23.19 18.00 7.87
N SER A 183 23.03 17.23 8.96
CA SER A 183 23.39 15.82 9.00
C SER A 183 22.33 14.92 8.34
N LEU A 184 21.11 15.39 8.22
CA LEU A 184 20.02 14.65 7.60
C LEU A 184 19.85 15.00 6.11
N LEU A 185 19.95 16.29 5.77
CA LEU A 185 19.81 16.82 4.41
C LEU A 185 21.19 17.00 3.76
N ILE A 186 21.88 15.89 3.52
CA ILE A 186 23.27 15.88 3.04
C ILE A 186 23.44 16.19 1.55
N ARG A 187 22.36 16.09 0.76
CA ARG A 187 22.46 16.30 -0.69
C ARG A 187 22.64 17.79 -1.01
N PRO A 188 23.49 18.16 -1.99
CA PRO A 188 23.76 19.57 -2.33
C PRO A 188 22.51 20.37 -2.75
N ASN A 189 21.52 19.69 -3.32
CA ASN A 189 20.25 20.29 -3.77
C ASN A 189 19.15 20.27 -2.71
N ALA A 190 19.45 19.83 -1.47
CA ALA A 190 18.49 19.87 -0.38
C ALA A 190 18.33 21.29 0.15
N ASP A 191 17.12 21.83 0.10
CA ASP A 191 16.79 23.15 0.64
C ASP A 191 16.49 23.07 2.14
N LYS A 192 17.50 23.36 2.96
CA LYS A 192 17.45 23.32 4.42
C LYS A 192 16.65 24.47 5.03
N LYS A 193 16.41 25.54 4.26
CA LYS A 193 15.64 26.71 4.69
C LYS A 193 14.15 26.61 4.37
N ARG A 194 13.75 25.55 3.67
CA ARG A 194 12.36 25.35 3.30
C ARG A 194 11.49 25.19 4.53
N GLU A 195 10.31 25.83 4.54
CA GLU A 195 9.34 25.80 5.66
C GLU A 195 9.07 24.40 6.22
N LYS A 196 9.10 23.38 5.36
CA LYS A 196 8.83 21.99 5.76
C LYS A 196 10.10 21.14 5.95
N ALA A 197 11.28 21.75 6.04
CA ALA A 197 12.53 21.00 6.19
C ALA A 197 12.53 20.14 7.48
N GLU A 198 11.93 20.63 8.56
CA GLU A 198 11.77 19.88 9.82
C GLU A 198 10.97 18.57 9.66
N SER A 199 10.09 18.49 8.69
CA SER A 199 9.31 17.28 8.42
C SER A 199 10.17 16.07 7.99
N VAL A 200 11.42 16.31 7.62
CA VAL A 200 12.37 15.25 7.25
C VAL A 200 12.61 14.26 8.39
N ARG A 201 12.52 14.71 9.65
CA ARG A 201 12.70 13.84 10.82
C ARG A 201 11.60 12.78 10.91
N TYR A 202 10.36 13.16 10.66
CA TYR A 202 9.23 12.22 10.59
C TYR A 202 9.35 11.29 9.38
N TYR A 203 9.84 11.81 8.26
CA TYR A 203 10.11 10.98 7.08
C TYR A 203 11.17 9.91 7.36
N PHE A 204 12.32 10.29 7.94
CA PHE A 204 13.35 9.32 8.30
C PHE A 204 12.90 8.33 9.37
N ALA A 205 12.13 8.79 10.36
CA ALA A 205 11.51 7.93 11.35
C ALA A 205 10.59 6.89 10.67
N SER A 206 9.77 7.32 9.71
CA SER A 206 8.92 6.40 8.93
C SER A 206 9.75 5.39 8.14
N VAL A 207 10.84 5.80 7.51
CA VAL A 207 11.75 4.89 6.77
C VAL A 207 12.36 3.85 7.71
N THR A 208 12.91 4.29 8.85
CA THR A 208 13.49 3.39 9.87
C THR A 208 12.43 2.41 10.42
N GLY A 209 11.24 2.91 10.69
CA GLY A 209 10.16 2.07 11.19
C GLY A 209 9.69 1.03 10.17
N VAL A 210 9.66 1.37 8.87
CA VAL A 210 9.36 0.40 7.79
C VAL A 210 10.44 -0.68 7.74
N ASP A 211 11.72 -0.29 7.77
CA ASP A 211 12.85 -1.23 7.77
C ASP A 211 12.77 -2.19 8.95
N ARG A 212 12.53 -1.66 10.16
CA ARG A 212 12.35 -2.47 11.37
C ARG A 212 11.13 -3.38 11.31
N ALA A 213 10.02 -2.93 10.74
CA ALA A 213 8.82 -3.73 10.60
C ALA A 213 9.00 -4.88 9.59
N PHE A 214 9.86 -4.69 8.60
CA PHE A 214 10.16 -5.69 7.58
C PHE A 214 11.21 -6.70 8.01
N GLY A 215 12.19 -6.30 8.84
CA GLY A 215 13.28 -7.15 9.39
C GLY A 215 12.82 -8.00 10.55
#